data_5cdd0e630564fc6115b2cf6e39b1fca8
#
_entry.id   5cdd0e630564fc6115b2cf6e39b1fca8
#
_cell.length_a   1.000
_cell.length_b   1.000
_cell.length_c   1.000
_cell.angle_alpha   90.00
_cell.angle_beta   90.00
_cell.angle_gamma   90.00
#
_symmetry.space_group_name_H-M   'P 1'
#
loop_
_entity.id
_entity.type
_entity.pdbx_description
1 polymer ?
#
loop_
_entity_poly.entity_id
_entity_poly.type
_entity_poly.pdbx_seq_one_letter_code
_entity_poly.pdbx_strand_id
1 'polypeptide(L)'
;RSPTPPAARTAALDPAAVASALSGLIDVQADDLSYDAARRLVIATGHVKVTRGTDSVSADYAEVDTAAEQVAARGHIVIQYLGNVWKGEEATYNFKTGQGDFGAFEAYAPPYHVTARDSRRLSLNLMELKGVMLTTCEPDDPEYSVRASSATLEDNNILRAKNVRFQLGPVPFFWFPYVKANIEELAKFEFTPGWSSDMGPFLLTAYNQPLNDVFKTR
;
A
#
# COMPACT_ATOMS: atom_id res chain seq x y z
N ARG A 1 -30.03 43.76 28.07
CA ARG A 1 -30.28 42.88 26.91
C ARG A 1 -28.93 42.61 26.26
N SER A 2 -28.43 41.41 26.49
CA SER A 2 -27.18 40.90 25.86
C SER A 2 -27.48 40.48 24.41
N PRO A 3 -26.62 40.75 23.44
CA PRO A 3 -26.83 40.28 22.09
C PRO A 3 -26.46 38.80 21.96
N THR A 4 -27.37 38.01 21.40
CA THR A 4 -27.20 36.62 21.02
C THR A 4 -26.16 36.53 19.89
N PRO A 5 -25.13 35.65 19.97
CA PRO A 5 -24.22 35.49 18.84
C PRO A 5 -24.93 34.85 17.63
N PRO A 6 -24.57 35.23 16.41
CA PRO A 6 -25.21 34.70 15.21
C PRO A 6 -24.80 33.21 15.05
N ALA A 7 -25.81 32.37 14.83
CA ALA A 7 -25.64 30.96 14.48
C ALA A 7 -24.80 30.84 13.21
N ALA A 8 -23.71 30.10 13.28
CA ALA A 8 -22.91 29.73 12.12
C ALA A 8 -23.83 28.97 11.14
N ARG A 9 -24.09 29.59 10.00
CA ARG A 9 -24.74 28.89 8.87
C ARG A 9 -23.74 27.93 8.29
N THR A 10 -23.94 26.66 8.58
CA THR A 10 -23.35 25.56 7.79
C THR A 10 -23.93 25.69 6.39
N ALA A 11 -23.19 26.31 5.49
CA ALA A 11 -23.54 26.31 4.07
C ALA A 11 -23.24 24.87 3.58
N ALA A 12 -24.30 24.11 3.34
CA ALA A 12 -24.21 22.89 2.55
C ALA A 12 -23.69 23.32 1.17
N LEU A 13 -22.41 23.12 0.92
CA LEU A 13 -21.83 23.33 -0.39
C LEU A 13 -22.31 22.22 -1.31
N ASP A 14 -22.75 22.62 -2.50
CA ASP A 14 -23.11 21.73 -3.60
C ASP A 14 -21.94 20.74 -3.84
N PRO A 15 -22.17 19.41 -3.76
CA PRO A 15 -21.13 18.40 -4.03
C PRO A 15 -20.44 18.61 -5.38
N ALA A 16 -21.14 19.18 -6.35
CA ALA A 16 -20.61 19.55 -7.66
C ALA A 16 -19.55 20.67 -7.60
N ALA A 17 -19.62 21.58 -6.63
CA ALA A 17 -18.64 22.66 -6.48
C ALA A 17 -17.33 22.16 -5.86
N VAL A 18 -17.39 21.16 -4.97
CA VAL A 18 -16.21 20.49 -4.39
C VAL A 18 -15.53 19.62 -5.43
N ALA A 19 -16.30 18.87 -6.23
CA ALA A 19 -15.81 18.08 -7.34
C ALA A 19 -15.13 18.95 -8.42
N SER A 20 -15.65 20.16 -8.66
CA SER A 20 -15.06 21.12 -9.60
C SER A 20 -13.74 21.72 -9.11
N ALA A 21 -13.53 21.84 -7.80
CA ALA A 21 -12.27 22.31 -7.22
C ALA A 21 -11.15 21.26 -7.29
N LEU A 22 -11.50 19.96 -7.40
CA LEU A 22 -10.58 18.84 -7.60
C LEU A 22 -10.35 18.49 -9.09
N SER A 23 -10.69 19.44 -9.97
CA SER A 23 -10.55 19.48 -11.43
C SER A 23 -10.21 18.17 -12.16
N GLY A 24 -11.23 17.58 -12.73
CA GLY A 24 -11.20 17.07 -14.11
C GLY A 24 -11.09 15.57 -14.33
N LEU A 25 -10.73 14.71 -13.34
CA LEU A 25 -10.59 13.27 -13.57
C LEU A 25 -10.75 12.41 -12.29
N ILE A 26 -11.17 12.98 -11.19
CA ILE A 26 -11.35 12.27 -9.91
C ILE A 26 -12.84 12.30 -9.58
N ASP A 27 -13.44 11.09 -9.47
CA ASP A 27 -14.80 10.93 -8.94
C ASP A 27 -14.71 10.59 -7.45
N VAL A 28 -15.48 11.32 -6.63
CA VAL A 28 -15.54 11.14 -5.17
C VAL A 28 -16.98 10.82 -4.78
N GLN A 29 -17.20 9.67 -4.16
CA GLN A 29 -18.47 9.21 -3.64
C GLN A 29 -18.35 8.99 -2.14
N ALA A 30 -19.35 9.40 -1.36
CA ALA A 30 -19.47 9.18 0.06
C ALA A 30 -20.94 9.31 0.48
N ASP A 31 -21.30 8.76 1.64
CA ASP A 31 -22.67 8.92 2.17
C ASP A 31 -22.90 10.36 2.64
N ASP A 32 -21.87 10.98 3.24
CA ASP A 32 -21.88 12.38 3.64
C ASP A 32 -20.55 13.06 3.27
N LEU A 33 -20.67 14.27 2.72
CA LEU A 33 -19.52 15.09 2.32
C LEU A 33 -19.69 16.49 2.88
N SER A 34 -18.75 16.93 3.69
CA SER A 34 -18.75 18.24 4.32
C SER A 34 -17.45 19.01 4.06
N TYR A 35 -17.55 20.34 4.02
CA TYR A 35 -16.41 21.22 3.89
C TYR A 35 -16.38 22.27 5.00
N ASP A 36 -15.33 22.25 5.80
CA ASP A 36 -15.03 23.30 6.80
C ASP A 36 -14.13 24.36 6.15
N ALA A 37 -14.74 25.47 5.74
CA ALA A 37 -14.03 26.56 5.09
C ALA A 37 -13.02 27.27 6.02
N ALA A 38 -13.25 27.26 7.35
CA ALA A 38 -12.35 27.89 8.32
C ALA A 38 -11.07 27.11 8.47
N ARG A 39 -11.16 25.78 8.43
CA ARG A 39 -10.03 24.85 8.56
C ARG A 39 -9.50 24.38 7.20
N ARG A 40 -10.21 24.65 6.11
CA ARG A 40 -9.93 24.15 4.75
C ARG A 40 -9.89 22.61 4.69
N LEU A 41 -10.80 21.97 5.44
CA LEU A 41 -10.92 20.52 5.52
C LEU A 41 -12.11 20.05 4.68
N VAL A 42 -11.87 19.06 3.84
CA VAL A 42 -12.93 18.25 3.21
C VAL A 42 -13.03 16.96 4.00
N ILE A 43 -14.21 16.63 4.48
CA ILE A 43 -14.48 15.43 5.27
C ILE A 43 -15.52 14.61 4.53
N ALA A 44 -15.19 13.34 4.26
CA ALA A 44 -16.07 12.37 3.65
C ALA A 44 -16.28 11.22 4.62
N THR A 45 -17.52 10.82 4.84
CA THR A 45 -17.88 9.74 5.76
C THR A 45 -18.86 8.77 5.12
N GLY A 46 -18.70 7.49 5.45
CA GLY A 46 -19.53 6.39 4.96
C GLY A 46 -19.26 6.05 3.51
N HIS A 47 -18.83 4.83 3.26
CA HIS A 47 -18.59 4.25 1.91
C HIS A 47 -17.80 5.18 0.99
N VAL A 48 -16.78 5.85 1.55
CA VAL A 48 -15.94 6.76 0.77
C VAL A 48 -15.26 6.00 -0.35
N LYS A 49 -15.42 6.47 -1.56
CA LYS A 49 -14.76 5.92 -2.75
C LYS A 49 -14.26 7.05 -3.64
N VAL A 50 -12.97 7.00 -3.92
CA VAL A 50 -12.30 7.93 -4.83
C VAL A 50 -11.80 7.12 -6.01
N THR A 51 -12.18 7.50 -7.23
CA THR A 51 -11.77 6.80 -8.45
C THR A 51 -11.08 7.74 -9.41
N ARG A 52 -10.02 7.22 -10.04
CA ARG A 52 -9.29 7.89 -11.12
C ARG A 52 -8.92 6.87 -12.20
N GLY A 53 -9.70 6.82 -13.27
CA GLY A 53 -9.52 5.81 -14.30
C GLY A 53 -9.77 4.39 -13.74
N THR A 54 -8.76 3.54 -13.77
CA THR A 54 -8.80 2.19 -13.20
C THR A 54 -8.39 2.12 -11.73
N ASP A 55 -7.84 3.20 -11.21
CA ASP A 55 -7.35 3.27 -9.84
C ASP A 55 -8.46 3.70 -8.90
N SER A 56 -8.52 3.12 -7.72
CA SER A 56 -9.52 3.46 -6.72
C SER A 56 -8.99 3.37 -5.30
N VAL A 57 -9.55 4.22 -4.45
CA VAL A 57 -9.34 4.18 -3.00
C VAL A 57 -10.72 4.15 -2.35
N SER A 58 -10.94 3.21 -1.44
CA SER A 58 -12.13 3.18 -0.60
C SER A 58 -11.76 3.17 0.88
N ALA A 59 -12.61 3.76 1.72
CA ALA A 59 -12.44 3.84 3.16
C ALA A 59 -13.80 4.13 3.83
N ASP A 60 -13.89 3.97 5.15
CA ASP A 60 -15.09 4.39 5.90
C ASP A 60 -15.09 5.90 6.17
N TYR A 61 -13.90 6.49 6.28
CA TYR A 61 -13.69 7.91 6.55
C TYR A 61 -12.48 8.42 5.78
N ALA A 62 -12.60 9.62 5.22
CA ALA A 62 -11.48 10.34 4.64
C ALA A 62 -11.54 11.83 4.99
N GLU A 63 -10.39 12.41 5.27
CA GLU A 63 -10.21 13.82 5.55
C GLU A 63 -9.08 14.37 4.68
N VAL A 64 -9.32 15.48 4.02
CA VAL A 64 -8.35 16.17 3.17
C VAL A 64 -8.14 17.58 3.67
N ASP A 65 -6.96 17.85 4.21
CA ASP A 65 -6.51 19.22 4.52
C ASP A 65 -5.89 19.83 3.26
N THR A 66 -6.65 20.74 2.65
CA THR A 66 -6.22 21.42 1.40
C THR A 66 -5.15 22.48 1.64
N ALA A 67 -4.95 22.93 2.89
CA ALA A 67 -3.92 23.90 3.25
C ALA A 67 -2.59 23.19 3.55
N ALA A 68 -2.63 22.06 4.25
CA ALA A 68 -1.47 21.23 4.54
C ALA A 68 -1.11 20.26 3.40
N GLU A 69 -1.98 20.12 2.39
CA GLU A 69 -1.88 19.13 1.31
C GLU A 69 -1.74 17.70 1.87
N GLN A 70 -2.54 17.41 2.89
CA GLN A 70 -2.52 16.14 3.61
C GLN A 70 -3.86 15.43 3.50
N VAL A 71 -3.81 14.10 3.30
CA VAL A 71 -4.96 13.21 3.38
C VAL A 71 -4.80 12.26 4.56
N ALA A 72 -5.89 12.00 5.26
CA ALA A 72 -6.01 10.94 6.24
C ALA A 72 -7.24 10.08 5.89
N ALA A 73 -7.08 8.76 5.93
CA ALA A 73 -8.15 7.80 5.71
C ALA A 73 -8.17 6.79 6.86
N ARG A 74 -9.36 6.30 7.20
CA ARG A 74 -9.55 5.33 8.28
C ARG A 74 -10.70 4.37 7.96
N GLY A 75 -10.56 3.14 8.47
CA GLY A 75 -11.55 2.07 8.38
C GLY A 75 -11.59 1.43 6.98
N HIS A 76 -11.31 0.13 6.95
CA HIS A 76 -11.43 -0.74 5.77
C HIS A 76 -10.85 -0.13 4.49
N ILE A 77 -9.66 0.46 4.60
CA ILE A 77 -9.02 1.09 3.45
C ILE A 77 -8.64 0.02 2.43
N VAL A 78 -9.09 0.21 1.18
CA VAL A 78 -8.66 -0.61 0.04
C VAL A 78 -8.20 0.33 -1.07
N ILE A 79 -6.95 0.16 -1.49
CA ILE A 79 -6.36 0.89 -2.60
C ILE A 79 -6.13 -0.10 -3.74
N GLN A 80 -6.66 0.20 -4.92
CA GLN A 80 -6.39 -0.52 -6.16
C GLN A 80 -5.57 0.39 -7.07
N TYR A 81 -4.38 -0.05 -7.43
CA TYR A 81 -3.47 0.71 -8.27
C TYR A 81 -2.66 -0.22 -9.19
N LEU A 82 -2.73 0.00 -10.50
CA LEU A 82 -2.02 -0.80 -11.51
C LEU A 82 -2.19 -2.32 -11.36
N GLY A 83 -3.39 -2.78 -10.99
CA GLY A 83 -3.69 -4.19 -10.79
C GLY A 83 -3.25 -4.77 -9.44
N ASN A 84 -2.62 -3.97 -8.60
CA ASN A 84 -2.27 -4.35 -7.22
C ASN A 84 -3.36 -3.88 -6.26
N VAL A 85 -3.54 -4.64 -5.19
CA VAL A 85 -4.49 -4.32 -4.11
C VAL A 85 -3.71 -4.13 -2.82
N TRP A 86 -3.99 -3.04 -2.13
CA TRP A 86 -3.48 -2.76 -0.79
C TRP A 86 -4.66 -2.57 0.17
N LYS A 87 -4.60 -3.18 1.34
CA LYS A 87 -5.62 -3.11 2.38
C LYS A 87 -4.98 -2.67 3.69
N GLY A 88 -5.65 -1.81 4.44
CA GLY A 88 -5.21 -1.32 5.76
C GLY A 88 -6.35 -0.69 6.52
N GLU A 89 -6.08 -0.27 7.76
CA GLU A 89 -7.09 0.33 8.65
C GLU A 89 -6.91 1.84 8.78
N GLU A 90 -5.70 2.33 8.60
CA GLU A 90 -5.40 3.76 8.65
C GLU A 90 -4.29 4.13 7.67
N ALA A 91 -4.40 5.30 7.09
CA ALA A 91 -3.38 5.86 6.23
C ALA A 91 -3.36 7.39 6.34
N THR A 92 -2.17 7.95 6.41
CA THR A 92 -1.96 9.39 6.25
C THR A 92 -0.92 9.63 5.18
N TYR A 93 -1.12 10.66 4.36
CA TYR A 93 -0.17 11.01 3.31
C TYR A 93 -0.13 12.51 3.09
N ASN A 94 1.05 13.07 3.00
CA ASN A 94 1.30 14.47 2.68
C ASN A 94 1.84 14.59 1.26
N PHE A 95 1.09 15.21 0.37
CA PHE A 95 1.44 15.34 -1.06
C PHE A 95 2.63 16.26 -1.30
N LYS A 96 2.86 17.23 -0.39
CA LYS A 96 3.95 18.19 -0.50
C LYS A 96 5.30 17.58 -0.14
N THR A 97 5.35 16.78 0.93
CA THR A 97 6.58 16.16 1.42
C THR A 97 6.81 14.76 0.89
N GLY A 98 5.74 14.10 0.39
CA GLY A 98 5.75 12.69 0.01
C GLY A 98 5.86 11.74 1.21
N GLN A 99 5.65 12.25 2.43
CA GLN A 99 5.66 11.45 3.65
C GLN A 99 4.28 10.85 3.93
N GLY A 100 4.25 9.67 4.53
CA GLY A 100 3.02 9.00 4.91
C GLY A 100 3.24 7.94 5.96
N ASP A 101 2.20 7.69 6.74
CA ASP A 101 2.11 6.57 7.69
C ASP A 101 0.91 5.74 7.27
N PHE A 102 1.12 4.43 7.07
CA PHE A 102 0.08 3.54 6.58
C PHE A 102 -0.22 2.41 7.56
N GLY A 103 0.45 2.41 8.73
CA GLY A 103 0.26 1.41 9.76
C GLY A 103 0.51 -0.02 9.30
N ALA A 104 -0.32 -0.93 9.81
CA ALA A 104 -0.33 -2.32 9.36
C ALA A 104 -1.09 -2.46 8.04
N PHE A 105 -0.58 -3.29 7.13
CA PHE A 105 -1.22 -3.53 5.84
C PHE A 105 -1.04 -4.94 5.31
N GLU A 106 -1.92 -5.29 4.38
CA GLU A 106 -1.80 -6.42 3.47
C GLU A 106 -1.85 -5.91 2.03
N ALA A 107 -0.90 -6.32 1.21
CA ALA A 107 -0.87 -6.01 -0.21
C ALA A 107 -0.81 -7.28 -1.05
N TYR A 108 -1.53 -7.28 -2.16
CA TYR A 108 -1.48 -8.32 -3.18
C TYR A 108 -0.96 -7.73 -4.49
N ALA A 109 0.22 -8.17 -4.88
CA ALA A 109 0.86 -7.88 -6.17
C ALA A 109 1.16 -9.21 -6.85
N PRO A 110 0.30 -9.69 -7.76
CA PRO A 110 0.37 -11.05 -8.27
C PRO A 110 1.78 -11.49 -8.70
N PRO A 111 2.25 -12.67 -8.27
CA PRO A 111 1.59 -13.67 -7.43
C PRO A 111 1.84 -13.50 -5.91
N TYR A 112 2.37 -12.38 -5.47
CA TYR A 112 2.88 -12.17 -4.12
C TYR A 112 1.85 -11.50 -3.20
N HIS A 113 1.72 -12.04 -1.99
CA HIS A 113 1.12 -11.38 -0.83
C HIS A 113 2.22 -10.79 0.05
N VAL A 114 2.08 -9.54 0.43
CA VAL A 114 3.00 -8.84 1.32
C VAL A 114 2.20 -8.30 2.50
N THR A 115 2.60 -8.63 3.71
CA THR A 115 2.04 -8.01 4.91
C THR A 115 3.12 -7.28 5.69
N ALA A 116 2.76 -6.22 6.39
CA ALA A 116 3.63 -5.55 7.34
C ALA A 116 2.83 -5.12 8.57
N ARG A 117 3.48 -5.07 9.72
CA ARG A 117 2.87 -4.60 10.97
C ARG A 117 2.92 -3.08 11.14
N ASP A 118 3.83 -2.43 10.45
CA ASP A 118 4.00 -0.98 10.44
C ASP A 118 4.68 -0.58 9.13
N SER A 119 4.22 0.50 8.52
CA SER A 119 4.78 0.99 7.26
C SER A 119 4.74 2.50 7.19
N ARG A 120 5.87 3.09 6.79
CA ARG A 120 6.05 4.54 6.69
C ARG A 120 6.77 4.92 5.42
N ARG A 121 6.27 5.91 4.75
CA ARG A 121 6.98 6.58 3.67
C ARG A 121 7.70 7.80 4.24
N LEU A 122 9.03 7.76 4.29
CA LEU A 122 9.86 8.83 4.87
C LEU A 122 10.11 9.96 3.87
N SER A 123 10.09 9.62 2.58
CA SER A 123 10.21 10.58 1.46
C SER A 123 9.61 9.96 0.21
N LEU A 124 9.60 10.70 -0.89
CA LEU A 124 9.16 10.17 -2.19
C LEU A 124 9.91 8.88 -2.58
N ASN A 125 11.17 8.75 -2.15
CA ASN A 125 12.10 7.72 -2.60
C ASN A 125 12.46 6.69 -1.53
N LEU A 126 11.81 6.73 -0.35
CA LEU A 126 12.17 5.84 0.75
C LEU A 126 10.95 5.41 1.54
N MET A 127 10.71 4.09 1.57
CA MET A 127 9.68 3.44 2.37
C MET A 127 10.31 2.51 3.39
N GLU A 128 9.87 2.60 4.64
CA GLU A 128 10.22 1.69 5.72
C GLU A 128 9.06 0.77 6.07
N LEU A 129 9.38 -0.50 6.29
CA LEU A 129 8.46 -1.55 6.67
C LEU A 129 8.97 -2.27 7.91
N LYS A 130 8.11 -2.65 8.83
CA LYS A 130 8.44 -3.47 10.00
C LYS A 130 7.56 -4.70 10.10
N GLY A 131 8.16 -5.82 10.49
CA GLY A 131 7.46 -7.08 10.64
C GLY A 131 6.87 -7.56 9.33
N VAL A 132 7.69 -7.59 8.29
CA VAL A 132 7.30 -7.92 6.92
C VAL A 132 7.21 -9.42 6.74
N MET A 133 6.19 -9.86 6.02
CA MET A 133 6.07 -11.21 5.49
C MET A 133 5.75 -11.14 3.99
N LEU A 134 6.40 -11.98 3.22
CA LEU A 134 6.17 -12.20 1.79
C LEU A 134 5.87 -13.68 1.56
N THR A 135 4.81 -13.97 0.83
CA THR A 135 4.44 -15.33 0.42
C THR A 135 3.69 -15.30 -0.91
N THR A 136 3.57 -16.43 -1.59
CA THR A 136 2.64 -16.63 -2.72
C THR A 136 1.43 -17.46 -2.32
N CYS A 137 1.36 -17.91 -1.04
CA CYS A 137 0.20 -18.56 -0.44
C CYS A 137 -0.72 -17.53 0.20
N GLU A 138 -1.90 -17.98 0.67
CA GLU A 138 -2.75 -17.14 1.52
C GLU A 138 -2.00 -16.71 2.78
N PRO A 139 -2.07 -15.43 3.20
CA PRO A 139 -1.23 -14.89 4.27
C PRO A 139 -1.49 -15.47 5.66
N ASP A 140 -2.71 -15.95 5.91
CA ASP A 140 -3.14 -16.41 7.24
C ASP A 140 -2.46 -17.71 7.66
N ASP A 141 -2.24 -18.64 6.71
CA ASP A 141 -1.58 -19.93 6.97
C ASP A 141 -0.67 -20.34 5.79
N PRO A 142 0.42 -19.61 5.55
CA PRO A 142 1.26 -19.85 4.40
C PRO A 142 2.10 -21.12 4.60
N GLU A 143 2.08 -22.02 3.60
CA GLU A 143 2.96 -23.19 3.57
C GLU A 143 4.43 -22.78 3.63
N TYR A 144 4.77 -21.66 3.02
CA TYR A 144 6.10 -21.05 3.11
C TYR A 144 6.01 -19.52 3.10
N SER A 145 6.98 -18.91 3.76
CA SER A 145 7.07 -17.44 3.78
C SER A 145 8.50 -16.96 3.95
N VAL A 146 8.75 -15.75 3.48
CA VAL A 146 9.94 -14.97 3.78
C VAL A 146 9.55 -13.88 4.76
N ARG A 147 10.16 -13.86 5.93
CA ARG A 147 9.87 -12.88 6.97
C ARG A 147 11.10 -12.03 7.27
N ALA A 148 10.90 -10.74 7.48
CA ALA A 148 11.94 -9.82 7.88
C ALA A 148 11.50 -8.97 9.10
N SER A 149 12.43 -8.65 9.99
CA SER A 149 12.11 -7.74 11.10
C SER A 149 11.86 -6.32 10.62
N SER A 150 12.61 -5.88 9.62
CA SER A 150 12.41 -4.61 8.93
C SER A 150 12.91 -4.70 7.50
N ALA A 151 12.31 -3.89 6.64
CA ALA A 151 12.75 -3.69 5.27
C ALA A 151 12.69 -2.20 4.91
N THR A 152 13.61 -1.76 4.06
CA THR A 152 13.56 -0.44 3.43
C THR A 152 13.55 -0.64 1.92
N LEU A 153 12.67 0.10 1.25
CA LEU A 153 12.54 0.14 -0.20
C LEU A 153 12.92 1.53 -0.69
N GLU A 154 13.94 1.58 -1.53
CA GLU A 154 14.39 2.79 -2.23
C GLU A 154 13.76 2.85 -3.63
N ASP A 155 13.59 4.05 -4.17
CA ASP A 155 12.93 4.30 -5.47
C ASP A 155 13.67 3.67 -6.67
N ASN A 156 14.96 3.35 -6.51
CA ASN A 156 15.77 2.61 -7.47
C ASN A 156 15.56 1.08 -7.39
N ASN A 157 14.44 0.64 -6.83
CA ASN A 157 14.08 -0.77 -6.63
C ASN A 157 15.06 -1.56 -5.73
N ILE A 158 15.84 -0.87 -4.91
CA ILE A 158 16.73 -1.52 -3.94
C ILE A 158 15.98 -1.79 -2.66
N LEU A 159 15.84 -3.07 -2.35
CA LEU A 159 15.34 -3.59 -1.08
C LEU A 159 16.51 -3.89 -0.15
N ARG A 160 16.42 -3.39 1.09
CA ARG A 160 17.33 -3.77 2.19
C ARG A 160 16.49 -4.33 3.32
N ALA A 161 16.73 -5.58 3.69
CA ALA A 161 15.99 -6.26 4.74
C ALA A 161 16.92 -6.79 5.85
N LYS A 162 16.43 -6.77 7.09
CA LYS A 162 17.16 -7.25 8.27
C LYS A 162 16.46 -8.46 8.87
N ASN A 163 17.27 -9.39 9.42
CA ASN A 163 16.79 -10.62 10.06
C ASN A 163 15.82 -11.40 9.16
N VAL A 164 16.23 -11.64 7.95
CA VAL A 164 15.43 -12.35 6.94
C VAL A 164 15.41 -13.84 7.27
N ARG A 165 14.22 -14.41 7.36
CA ARG A 165 13.99 -15.84 7.64
C ARG A 165 13.14 -16.44 6.54
N PHE A 166 13.58 -17.54 5.99
CA PHE A 166 12.79 -18.41 5.14
C PHE A 166 12.14 -19.47 6.00
N GLN A 167 10.83 -19.61 5.93
CA GLN A 167 10.03 -20.51 6.75
C GLN A 167 9.21 -21.47 5.89
N LEU A 168 9.10 -22.72 6.33
CA LEU A 168 8.11 -23.69 5.88
C LEU A 168 7.11 -23.85 7.02
N GLY A 169 5.88 -23.39 6.82
CA GLY A 169 4.95 -23.20 7.92
C GLY A 169 5.59 -22.37 9.04
N PRO A 170 5.56 -22.86 10.30
CA PRO A 170 6.17 -22.14 11.43
C PRO A 170 7.68 -22.36 11.58
N VAL A 171 8.30 -23.26 10.80
CA VAL A 171 9.70 -23.68 11.00
C VAL A 171 10.65 -22.86 10.14
N PRO A 172 11.56 -22.05 10.75
CA PRO A 172 12.59 -21.36 10.01
C PRO A 172 13.70 -22.35 9.60
N PHE A 173 14.09 -22.36 8.32
CA PHE A 173 15.14 -23.24 7.80
C PHE A 173 16.35 -22.48 7.25
N PHE A 174 16.20 -21.20 6.87
CA PHE A 174 17.31 -20.31 6.56
C PHE A 174 17.14 -18.98 7.27
N TRP A 175 18.26 -18.38 7.67
CA TRP A 175 18.32 -17.06 8.27
C TRP A 175 19.51 -16.26 7.73
N PHE A 176 19.23 -15.02 7.38
CA PHE A 176 20.22 -14.05 6.95
C PHE A 176 20.10 -12.79 7.80
N PRO A 177 21.20 -12.31 8.43
CA PRO A 177 21.14 -11.09 9.23
C PRO A 177 20.78 -9.85 8.39
N TYR A 178 21.19 -9.84 7.14
CA TYR A 178 20.97 -8.74 6.21
C TYR A 178 20.90 -9.23 4.77
N VAL A 179 19.94 -8.70 4.02
CA VAL A 179 19.79 -8.92 2.58
C VAL A 179 19.68 -7.57 1.89
N LYS A 180 20.43 -7.40 0.82
CA LYS A 180 20.30 -6.28 -0.12
C LYS A 180 20.07 -6.86 -1.51
N ALA A 181 18.99 -6.46 -2.16
CA ALA A 181 18.63 -6.96 -3.48
C ALA A 181 17.96 -5.89 -4.31
N ASN A 182 18.01 -6.02 -5.62
CA ASN A 182 17.17 -5.28 -6.53
C ASN A 182 15.87 -6.07 -6.75
N ILE A 183 14.71 -5.45 -6.53
CA ILE A 183 13.41 -6.12 -6.65
C ILE A 183 13.15 -6.59 -8.09
N GLU A 184 13.56 -5.81 -9.09
CA GLU A 184 13.41 -6.22 -10.51
C GLU A 184 14.23 -7.47 -10.84
N GLU A 185 15.40 -7.61 -10.22
CA GLU A 185 16.21 -8.82 -10.38
C GLU A 185 15.62 -10.00 -9.60
N LEU A 186 15.10 -9.76 -8.40
CA LEU A 186 14.41 -10.80 -7.62
C LEU A 186 13.17 -11.32 -8.34
N ALA A 187 12.42 -10.48 -9.04
CA ALA A 187 11.24 -10.87 -9.80
C ALA A 187 11.56 -11.81 -10.97
N LYS A 188 12.83 -11.91 -11.40
CA LYS A 188 13.28 -12.87 -12.41
C LYS A 188 13.49 -14.28 -11.84
N PHE A 189 13.59 -14.40 -10.51
CA PHE A 189 13.74 -15.68 -9.85
C PHE A 189 12.37 -16.19 -9.40
N GLU A 190 12.04 -17.38 -9.82
CA GLU A 190 10.88 -18.12 -9.33
C GLU A 190 11.36 -19.17 -8.34
N PHE A 191 10.75 -19.21 -7.16
CA PHE A 191 11.07 -20.16 -6.11
C PHE A 191 9.83 -21.01 -5.84
N THR A 192 9.95 -22.31 -6.08
CA THR A 192 8.89 -23.28 -5.83
C THR A 192 9.38 -24.27 -4.77
N PRO A 193 9.11 -24.01 -3.49
CA PRO A 193 9.36 -25.01 -2.44
C PRO A 193 8.34 -26.16 -2.56
N GLY A 194 8.77 -27.35 -2.20
CA GLY A 194 7.92 -28.52 -2.21
C GLY A 194 8.43 -29.59 -1.27
N TRP A 195 7.60 -30.60 -1.09
CA TRP A 195 7.92 -31.81 -0.32
C TRP A 195 7.64 -33.03 -1.18
N SER A 196 8.59 -33.94 -1.24
CA SER A 196 8.42 -35.25 -1.86
C SER A 196 8.60 -36.35 -0.82
N SER A 197 7.77 -37.38 -0.88
CA SER A 197 7.91 -38.59 0.00
C SER A 197 9.26 -39.26 -0.14
N ASP A 198 9.88 -39.15 -1.33
CA ASP A 198 11.13 -39.88 -1.65
C ASP A 198 12.38 -38.99 -1.41
N MET A 199 12.28 -37.68 -1.60
CA MET A 199 13.41 -36.77 -1.50
C MET A 199 13.36 -35.84 -0.28
N GLY A 200 12.23 -35.78 0.44
CA GLY A 200 12.01 -34.80 1.50
C GLY A 200 11.75 -33.40 0.97
N PRO A 201 12.11 -32.35 1.72
CA PRO A 201 11.92 -30.97 1.29
C PRO A 201 12.84 -30.64 0.11
N PHE A 202 12.29 -29.96 -0.91
CA PHE A 202 13.06 -29.48 -2.04
C PHE A 202 12.69 -28.03 -2.38
N LEU A 203 13.59 -27.33 -3.06
CA LEU A 203 13.39 -25.99 -3.57
C LEU A 203 13.77 -25.99 -5.06
N LEU A 204 12.78 -25.81 -5.92
CA LEU A 204 13.04 -25.54 -7.33
C LEU A 204 13.26 -24.03 -7.50
N THR A 205 14.28 -23.68 -8.25
CA THR A 205 14.55 -22.30 -8.60
C THR A 205 14.58 -22.17 -10.12
N ALA A 206 13.81 -21.25 -10.67
CA ALA A 206 13.87 -20.89 -12.08
C ALA A 206 14.34 -19.42 -12.20
N TYR A 207 15.13 -19.15 -13.21
CA TYR A 207 15.55 -17.79 -13.56
C TYR A 207 14.96 -17.43 -14.91
N ASN A 208 14.05 -16.48 -14.92
CA ASN A 208 13.37 -15.98 -16.11
C ASN A 208 14.09 -14.75 -16.63
N GLN A 209 14.98 -14.93 -17.61
CA GLN A 209 15.59 -13.82 -18.31
C GLN A 209 14.84 -13.59 -19.63
N PRO A 210 14.24 -12.40 -19.89
CA PRO A 210 13.73 -12.08 -21.19
C PRO A 210 14.92 -12.06 -22.16
N LEU A 211 14.91 -12.97 -23.15
CA LEU A 211 15.86 -12.90 -24.27
C LEU A 211 15.54 -11.64 -25.04
N ASN A 212 16.45 -10.68 -25.04
CA ASN A 212 16.35 -9.50 -25.87
C ASN A 212 16.15 -9.91 -27.32
N ASP A 213 15.32 -9.18 -28.07
CA ASP A 213 14.96 -9.36 -29.50
C ASP A 213 16.11 -9.31 -30.49
N VAL A 214 17.35 -9.54 -30.06
CA VAL A 214 18.55 -9.51 -30.86
C VAL A 214 18.67 -10.75 -31.78
N PHE A 215 17.88 -11.80 -31.56
CA PHE A 215 17.82 -12.99 -32.42
C PHE A 215 16.58 -13.03 -33.32
N LYS A 216 16.19 -11.93 -33.97
CA LYS A 216 15.44 -12.03 -35.21
C LYS A 216 16.41 -12.33 -36.31
N THR A 217 16.68 -13.63 -36.55
CA THR A 217 17.36 -14.12 -37.73
C THR A 217 16.63 -13.66 -38.99
N ARG A 218 17.42 -13.15 -39.92
CA ARG A 218 17.04 -12.94 -41.30
C ARG A 218 16.63 -14.25 -41.98
#